data_b1f1426bbc79c5d5a7c0198171a2116b
#
_entry.id   b1f1426bbc79c5d5a7c0198171a2116b
#
_cell.length_a   1.000
_cell.length_b   1.000
_cell.length_c   1.000
_cell.angle_alpha   90.00
_cell.angle_beta   90.00
_cell.angle_gamma   90.00
#
_symmetry.space_group_name_H-M   'P 1'
#
loop_
_entity.id
_entity.type
_entity.pdbx_description
1 polymer ?
#
loop_
_entity_poly.entity_id
_entity_poly.type
_entity_poly.pdbx_seq_one_letter_code
_entity_poly.pdbx_strand_id
1 'polypeptide(L)'
;AYVQALCEATFEMAPVIQFEGDLDARTVGIPVHLDYVMTELLKNSFRATTEMFLSRHPSGSAEDLPPIIVTLSSGPSQITIRIRDEGGGIPPENMSQIFSYAFTSVPTQSDEAQSGDDAATHGLSSSMGTLAGLGYGLPLSRLYLNYFGDSDLDIESLYGYGCDTFVKLSRLIGTSNVQI
;
A
#
# COMPACT_ATOMS: atom_id res chain seq x y z
N ALA A 1 -1.21 -4.85 -12.82
CA ALA A 1 -0.94 -4.14 -14.09
C ALA A 1 -0.49 -2.69 -13.86
N TYR A 2 -1.32 -1.78 -13.28
CA TYR A 2 -0.97 -0.35 -13.17
C TYR A 2 0.29 -0.10 -12.30
N VAL A 3 0.32 -0.57 -11.05
CA VAL A 3 1.45 -0.36 -10.12
C VAL A 3 2.73 -1.02 -10.63
N GLN A 4 2.62 -2.18 -11.24
CA GLN A 4 3.76 -2.87 -11.84
C GLN A 4 4.38 -2.04 -12.97
N ALA A 5 3.55 -1.53 -13.90
CA ALA A 5 4.03 -0.66 -14.97
C ALA A 5 4.68 0.63 -14.46
N LEU A 6 4.15 1.20 -13.36
CA LEU A 6 4.73 2.37 -12.70
C LEU A 6 6.11 2.06 -12.09
N CYS A 7 6.26 0.89 -11.47
CA CYS A 7 7.53 0.42 -10.92
C CYS A 7 8.55 0.17 -12.04
N GLU A 8 8.15 -0.51 -13.11
CA GLU A 8 8.98 -0.73 -14.30
C GLU A 8 9.45 0.59 -14.94
N ALA A 9 8.57 1.59 -15.00
CA ALA A 9 8.94 2.91 -15.52
C ALA A 9 9.95 3.66 -14.64
N THR A 10 9.98 3.37 -13.33
CA THR A 10 10.84 4.06 -12.35
C THR A 10 12.20 3.36 -12.17
N PHE A 11 12.19 2.02 -12.10
CA PHE A 11 13.36 1.21 -11.75
C PHE A 11 13.83 0.29 -12.89
N GLU A 12 13.18 0.32 -14.05
CA GLU A 12 13.40 -0.58 -15.19
C GLU A 12 13.14 -2.07 -14.85
N MET A 13 12.57 -2.33 -13.67
CA MET A 13 12.20 -3.66 -13.20
C MET A 13 11.04 -3.57 -12.21
N ALA A 14 10.30 -4.66 -12.02
CA ALA A 14 9.26 -4.76 -11.01
C ALA A 14 9.06 -6.20 -10.51
N PRO A 15 8.75 -6.39 -9.21
CA PRO A 15 8.37 -7.68 -8.69
C PRO A 15 7.12 -8.23 -9.39
N VAL A 16 6.97 -9.55 -9.42
CA VAL A 16 5.72 -10.20 -9.80
C VAL A 16 4.76 -10.23 -8.61
N ILE A 17 3.45 -10.18 -8.86
CA ILE A 17 2.44 -10.42 -7.82
C ILE A 17 2.02 -11.89 -7.89
N GLN A 18 2.03 -12.56 -6.73
CA GLN A 18 1.47 -13.90 -6.56
C GLN A 18 0.20 -13.79 -5.72
N PHE A 19 -0.89 -14.38 -6.20
CA PHE A 19 -2.17 -14.39 -5.51
C PHE A 19 -2.41 -15.75 -4.86
N GLU A 20 -2.87 -15.75 -3.61
CA GLU A 20 -3.13 -16.92 -2.81
C GLU A 20 -4.46 -16.84 -2.06
N GLY A 21 -4.99 -17.99 -1.64
CA GLY A 21 -6.16 -18.08 -0.78
C GLY A 21 -7.49 -18.07 -1.54
N ASP A 22 -8.51 -17.46 -0.96
CA ASP A 22 -9.89 -17.45 -1.48
C ASP A 22 -10.07 -16.28 -2.47
N LEU A 23 -9.68 -16.51 -3.73
CA LEU A 23 -9.73 -15.48 -4.78
C LEU A 23 -11.18 -15.16 -5.25
N ASP A 24 -12.14 -15.97 -4.89
CA ASP A 24 -13.57 -15.77 -5.19
C ASP A 24 -14.30 -15.01 -4.05
N ALA A 25 -13.58 -14.57 -3.01
CA ALA A 25 -14.13 -13.83 -1.89
C ALA A 25 -14.88 -12.58 -2.36
N ARG A 26 -16.08 -12.36 -1.81
CA ARG A 26 -16.96 -11.24 -2.18
C ARG A 26 -17.37 -10.47 -0.94
N THR A 27 -17.35 -9.16 -1.05
CA THR A 27 -17.86 -8.23 -0.03
C THR A 27 -18.63 -7.10 -0.67
N VAL A 28 -19.42 -6.41 0.14
CA VAL A 28 -20.09 -5.17 -0.26
C VAL A 28 -19.18 -4.00 0.15
N GLY A 29 -19.00 -3.04 -0.76
CA GLY A 29 -18.16 -1.88 -0.48
C GLY A 29 -18.18 -0.88 -1.64
N ILE A 30 -17.42 0.19 -1.52
CA ILE A 30 -17.23 1.18 -2.57
C ILE A 30 -15.94 0.82 -3.35
N PRO A 31 -16.05 0.31 -4.59
CA PRO A 31 -14.88 -0.22 -5.31
C PRO A 31 -13.74 0.78 -5.45
N VAL A 32 -14.04 2.06 -5.69
CA VAL A 32 -13.03 3.10 -5.88
C VAL A 32 -12.19 3.36 -4.61
N HIS A 33 -12.75 3.17 -3.41
CA HIS A 33 -11.99 3.29 -2.16
C HIS A 33 -11.03 2.11 -2.01
N LEU A 34 -11.49 0.90 -2.28
CA LEU A 34 -10.64 -0.29 -2.21
C LEU A 34 -9.54 -0.24 -3.27
N ASP A 35 -9.86 0.21 -4.49
CA ASP A 35 -8.88 0.39 -5.57
C ASP A 35 -7.79 1.40 -5.16
N TYR A 36 -8.17 2.53 -4.55
CA TYR A 36 -7.21 3.49 -3.99
C TYR A 36 -6.32 2.84 -2.92
N VAL A 37 -6.93 2.19 -1.92
CA VAL A 37 -6.19 1.53 -0.83
C VAL A 37 -5.20 0.51 -1.38
N MET A 38 -5.65 -0.41 -2.24
CA MET A 38 -4.80 -1.43 -2.84
C MET A 38 -3.68 -0.84 -3.68
N THR A 39 -3.96 0.23 -4.43
CA THR A 39 -2.95 0.93 -5.23
C THR A 39 -1.85 1.53 -4.35
N GLU A 40 -2.20 2.24 -3.28
CA GLU A 40 -1.22 2.85 -2.38
C GLU A 40 -0.39 1.81 -1.64
N LEU A 41 -1.03 0.74 -1.13
CA LEU A 41 -0.31 -0.32 -0.44
C LEU A 41 0.63 -1.08 -1.37
N LEU A 42 0.19 -1.44 -2.57
CA LEU A 42 1.04 -2.10 -3.56
C LEU A 42 2.18 -1.18 -4.03
N LYS A 43 1.96 0.11 -4.22
CA LYS A 43 3.03 1.06 -4.53
C LYS A 43 4.14 1.03 -3.47
N ASN A 44 3.76 1.02 -2.19
CA ASN A 44 4.73 0.95 -1.09
C ASN A 44 5.52 -0.35 -1.13
N SER A 45 4.84 -1.50 -1.26
CA SER A 45 5.49 -2.82 -1.31
C SER A 45 6.40 -2.99 -2.53
N PHE A 46 5.95 -2.58 -3.71
CA PHE A 46 6.74 -2.65 -4.95
C PHE A 46 8.01 -1.83 -4.84
N ARG A 47 7.87 -0.58 -4.37
CA ARG A 47 8.99 0.32 -4.21
C ARG A 47 9.99 -0.22 -3.18
N ALA A 48 9.53 -0.58 -1.97
CA ALA A 48 10.38 -1.08 -0.91
C ALA A 48 11.15 -2.34 -1.32
N THR A 49 10.46 -3.29 -1.96
CA THR A 49 11.10 -4.54 -2.45
C THR A 49 12.17 -4.24 -3.50
N THR A 50 11.87 -3.37 -4.47
CA THR A 50 12.82 -3.06 -5.55
C THR A 50 14.02 -2.27 -5.03
N GLU A 51 13.80 -1.26 -4.18
CA GLU A 51 14.88 -0.48 -3.55
C GLU A 51 15.79 -1.36 -2.70
N MET A 52 15.21 -2.24 -1.88
CA MET A 52 15.96 -3.18 -1.03
C MET A 52 16.76 -4.18 -1.86
N PHE A 53 16.16 -4.74 -2.91
CA PHE A 53 16.82 -5.66 -3.81
C PHE A 53 18.01 -5.01 -4.50
N LEU A 54 17.83 -3.83 -5.11
CA LEU A 54 18.90 -3.08 -5.79
C LEU A 54 20.03 -2.67 -4.85
N SER A 55 19.71 -2.35 -3.59
CA SER A 55 20.72 -2.02 -2.57
C SER A 55 21.61 -3.19 -2.23
N ARG A 56 21.07 -4.42 -2.25
CA ARG A 56 21.81 -5.67 -1.96
C ARG A 56 22.45 -6.27 -3.19
N HIS A 57 21.84 -6.08 -4.35
CA HIS A 57 22.22 -6.67 -5.63
C HIS A 57 22.23 -5.61 -6.74
N PRO A 58 23.24 -4.71 -6.79
CA PRO A 58 23.25 -3.60 -7.78
C PRO A 58 23.26 -4.06 -9.24
N SER A 59 23.66 -5.31 -9.51
CA SER A 59 23.67 -5.92 -10.85
C SER A 59 22.65 -7.06 -10.98
N GLY A 60 21.67 -7.14 -10.07
CA GLY A 60 20.65 -8.17 -10.08
C GLY A 60 19.66 -7.97 -11.24
N SER A 61 19.05 -9.06 -11.67
CA SER A 61 18.06 -9.04 -12.75
C SER A 61 16.63 -8.98 -12.19
N ALA A 62 15.67 -8.58 -13.03
CA ALA A 62 14.24 -8.55 -12.66
C ALA A 62 13.71 -9.94 -12.25
N GLU A 63 14.31 -11.01 -12.76
CA GLU A 63 13.92 -12.39 -12.46
C GLU A 63 14.29 -12.82 -11.02
N ASP A 64 15.26 -12.12 -10.41
CA ASP A 64 15.73 -12.40 -9.05
C ASP A 64 14.95 -11.62 -7.98
N LEU A 65 14.05 -10.68 -8.38
CA LEU A 65 13.23 -9.91 -7.45
C LEU A 65 12.29 -10.81 -6.64
N PRO A 66 12.24 -10.67 -5.31
CA PRO A 66 11.23 -11.34 -4.51
C PRO A 66 9.81 -10.95 -4.95
N PRO A 67 8.87 -11.89 -5.02
CA PRO A 67 7.50 -11.59 -5.40
C PRO A 67 6.77 -10.82 -4.28
N ILE A 68 5.78 -10.02 -4.64
CA ILE A 68 4.78 -9.53 -3.71
C ILE A 68 3.67 -10.58 -3.59
N ILE A 69 3.42 -11.07 -2.38
CA ILE A 69 2.40 -12.10 -2.15
C ILE A 69 1.13 -11.44 -1.62
N VAL A 70 0.02 -11.62 -2.36
CA VAL A 70 -1.30 -11.12 -1.96
C VAL A 70 -2.18 -12.32 -1.61
N THR A 71 -2.47 -12.49 -0.31
CA THR A 71 -3.29 -13.59 0.19
C THR A 71 -4.68 -13.08 0.58
N LEU A 72 -5.74 -13.70 0.07
CA LEU A 72 -7.12 -13.42 0.46
C LEU A 72 -7.63 -14.51 1.39
N SER A 73 -8.19 -14.09 2.52
CA SER A 73 -8.83 -14.99 3.49
C SER A 73 -10.27 -14.54 3.75
N SER A 74 -11.22 -15.45 3.57
CA SER A 74 -12.65 -15.17 3.71
C SER A 74 -13.18 -15.83 4.99
N GLY A 75 -13.41 -15.00 6.02
CA GLY A 75 -14.06 -15.40 7.27
C GLY A 75 -15.57 -15.11 7.29
N PRO A 76 -16.29 -15.56 8.33
CA PRO A 76 -17.73 -15.35 8.44
C PRO A 76 -18.11 -13.87 8.62
N SER A 77 -17.30 -13.08 9.33
CA SER A 77 -17.57 -11.68 9.65
C SER A 77 -16.71 -10.69 8.87
N GLN A 78 -15.59 -11.14 8.30
CA GLN A 78 -14.64 -10.27 7.59
C GLN A 78 -13.92 -10.99 6.46
N ILE A 79 -13.43 -10.21 5.50
CA ILE A 79 -12.42 -10.63 4.52
C ILE A 79 -11.12 -9.93 4.89
N THR A 80 -10.02 -10.68 4.88
CA THR A 80 -8.69 -10.13 5.11
C THR A 80 -7.86 -10.27 3.83
N ILE A 81 -7.27 -9.17 3.40
CA ILE A 81 -6.28 -9.15 2.33
C ILE A 81 -4.93 -8.91 3.00
N ARG A 82 -4.00 -9.85 2.86
CA ARG A 82 -2.61 -9.67 3.30
C ARG A 82 -1.74 -9.38 2.09
N ILE A 83 -0.93 -8.33 2.17
CA ILE A 83 0.11 -8.02 1.21
C ILE A 83 1.44 -8.23 1.95
N ARG A 84 2.25 -9.19 1.47
CA ARG A 84 3.58 -9.47 1.99
C ARG A 84 4.63 -8.99 1.00
N ASP A 85 5.62 -8.27 1.52
CA ASP A 85 6.80 -7.84 0.77
C ASP A 85 8.11 -8.21 1.50
N GLU A 86 9.21 -8.19 0.77
CA GLU A 86 10.56 -8.33 1.30
C GLU A 86 11.36 -7.02 1.15
N GLY A 87 10.69 -5.89 1.42
CA GLY A 87 11.23 -4.55 1.29
C GLY A 87 12.10 -4.06 2.46
N GLY A 88 12.58 -4.99 3.33
CA GLY A 88 13.45 -4.66 4.44
C GLY A 88 12.73 -4.18 5.70
N GLY A 89 11.41 -4.03 5.65
CA GLY A 89 10.61 -3.62 6.80
C GLY A 89 10.76 -2.15 7.16
N ILE A 90 10.03 -1.74 8.17
CA ILE A 90 9.99 -0.36 8.69
C ILE A 90 10.76 -0.32 10.01
N PRO A 91 11.69 0.63 10.19
CA PRO A 91 12.41 0.79 11.46
C PRO A 91 11.43 0.97 12.63
N PRO A 92 11.68 0.34 13.80
CA PRO A 92 10.78 0.40 14.96
C PRO A 92 10.45 1.84 15.41
N GLU A 93 11.42 2.76 15.31
CA GLU A 93 11.25 4.17 15.64
C GLU A 93 10.25 4.89 14.72
N ASN A 94 10.05 4.41 13.50
CA ASN A 94 9.13 4.99 12.51
C ASN A 94 7.72 4.40 12.61
N MET A 95 7.54 3.22 13.22
CA MET A 95 6.25 2.51 13.28
C MET A 95 5.12 3.36 13.87
N SER A 96 5.40 4.21 14.86
CA SER A 96 4.40 5.10 15.47
C SER A 96 3.95 6.23 14.54
N GLN A 97 4.69 6.51 13.47
CA GLN A 97 4.48 7.66 12.58
C GLN A 97 3.94 7.29 11.20
N ILE A 98 3.93 6.00 10.83
CA ILE A 98 3.55 5.56 9.47
C ILE A 98 2.14 5.99 9.05
N PHE A 99 1.24 6.21 10.00
CA PHE A 99 -0.11 6.73 9.75
C PHE A 99 -0.25 8.24 9.98
N SER A 100 0.86 8.94 10.24
CA SER A 100 0.87 10.40 10.34
C SER A 100 0.87 11.04 8.95
N TYR A 101 0.12 12.13 8.80
CA TYR A 101 0.10 12.87 7.53
C TYR A 101 1.47 13.47 7.22
N ALA A 102 1.84 13.47 5.94
CA ALA A 102 3.12 13.96 5.42
C ALA A 102 4.36 13.21 5.95
N PHE A 103 4.20 12.09 6.64
CA PHE A 103 5.32 11.22 6.97
C PHE A 103 5.74 10.41 5.73
N THR A 104 6.96 10.60 5.28
CA THR A 104 7.57 9.81 4.20
C THR A 104 9.03 9.53 4.55
N SER A 105 9.47 8.31 4.30
CA SER A 105 10.88 7.92 4.40
C SER A 105 11.68 8.30 3.15
N VAL A 106 11.01 8.87 2.14
CA VAL A 106 11.65 9.31 0.89
C VAL A 106 12.14 10.73 1.05
N PRO A 107 13.40 11.05 0.74
CA PRO A 107 13.85 12.42 0.63
C PRO A 107 13.02 13.14 -0.45
N THR A 108 12.21 14.10 -0.05
CA THR A 108 11.57 15.00 -1.01
C THR A 108 12.63 15.97 -1.51
N GLN A 109 12.75 16.14 -2.84
CA GLN A 109 13.66 17.10 -3.49
C GLN A 109 13.27 18.57 -3.23
N SER A 110 12.69 18.90 -2.10
CA SER A 110 12.16 20.22 -1.77
C SER A 110 13.03 21.04 -0.81
N ASP A 111 14.29 20.66 -0.57
CA ASP A 111 15.20 21.50 0.20
C ASP A 111 15.87 22.63 -0.62
N GLU A 112 15.58 22.77 -1.93
CA GLU A 112 16.19 23.80 -2.78
C GLU A 112 15.21 24.69 -3.56
N ALA A 113 13.93 24.80 -3.23
CA ALA A 113 13.06 25.78 -3.90
C ALA A 113 12.12 26.48 -2.93
N GLN A 114 12.57 27.60 -2.39
CA GLN A 114 11.69 28.63 -1.82
C GLN A 114 10.85 29.28 -2.92
N SER A 115 9.57 29.52 -2.58
CA SER A 115 8.61 30.42 -3.19
C SER A 115 7.60 29.86 -4.18
N GLY A 116 6.33 29.85 -3.76
CA GLY A 116 5.17 29.80 -4.63
C GLY A 116 3.95 29.11 -4.00
N ASP A 117 2.90 29.87 -3.76
CA ASP A 117 1.63 29.54 -3.07
C ASP A 117 0.74 28.45 -3.75
N ASP A 118 1.24 27.76 -4.79
CA ASP A 118 0.44 26.80 -5.59
C ASP A 118 0.81 25.32 -5.39
N ALA A 119 1.65 25.02 -4.38
CA ALA A 119 2.24 23.67 -4.21
C ALA A 119 1.23 22.57 -3.81
N ALA A 120 0.12 22.92 -3.16
CA ALA A 120 -0.80 21.93 -2.60
C ALA A 120 -1.62 21.17 -3.66
N THR A 121 -2.02 21.85 -4.74
CA THR A 121 -2.86 21.25 -5.80
C THR A 121 -2.05 20.44 -6.82
N HIS A 122 -0.84 20.90 -7.13
CA HIS A 122 0.06 20.17 -8.05
C HIS A 122 0.65 18.91 -7.43
N GLY A 123 0.87 18.90 -6.10
CA GLY A 123 1.43 17.76 -5.37
C GLY A 123 0.52 16.53 -5.37
N LEU A 124 -0.78 16.71 -5.18
CA LEU A 124 -1.76 15.60 -5.17
C LEU A 124 -1.90 14.94 -6.55
N SER A 125 -1.91 15.72 -7.63
CA SER A 125 -2.01 15.19 -8.99
C SER A 125 -0.73 14.44 -9.42
N SER A 126 0.43 14.91 -9.00
CA SER A 126 1.72 14.29 -9.31
C SER A 126 1.95 13.00 -8.50
N SER A 127 1.45 12.94 -7.26
CA SER A 127 1.56 11.77 -6.38
C SER A 127 0.77 10.55 -6.89
N MET A 128 -0.36 10.77 -7.56
CA MET A 128 -1.14 9.66 -8.16
C MET A 128 -0.41 8.99 -9.33
N GLY A 129 0.50 9.70 -9.99
CA GLY A 129 1.28 9.19 -11.13
C GLY A 129 2.73 8.80 -10.80
N THR A 130 3.17 8.90 -9.56
CA THR A 130 4.53 8.54 -9.14
C THR A 130 4.53 7.39 -8.14
N LEU A 131 5.59 6.57 -8.16
CA LEU A 131 5.77 5.50 -7.18
C LEU A 131 6.07 6.07 -5.79
N ALA A 132 6.71 7.23 -5.71
CA ALA A 132 6.95 7.96 -4.47
C ALA A 132 5.74 8.82 -4.10
N GLY A 133 5.24 8.68 -2.87
CA GLY A 133 4.12 9.44 -2.35
C GLY A 133 4.55 10.60 -1.45
N LEU A 134 3.63 11.55 -1.22
CA LEU A 134 3.81 12.70 -0.32
C LEU A 134 3.58 12.35 1.17
N GLY A 135 3.54 11.06 1.52
CA GLY A 135 3.25 10.62 2.90
C GLY A 135 1.77 10.66 3.28
N TYR A 136 0.86 10.70 2.30
CA TYR A 136 -0.59 10.66 2.53
C TYR A 136 -1.23 9.30 2.23
N GLY A 137 -0.54 8.38 1.57
CA GLY A 137 -1.08 7.10 1.12
C GLY A 137 -1.65 6.25 2.27
N LEU A 138 -0.86 5.98 3.31
CA LEU A 138 -1.30 5.17 4.46
C LEU A 138 -2.39 5.85 5.31
N PRO A 139 -2.26 7.14 5.71
CA PRO A 139 -3.33 7.82 6.43
C PRO A 139 -4.66 7.86 5.68
N LEU A 140 -4.65 8.15 4.38
CA LEU A 140 -5.86 8.16 3.56
C LEU A 140 -6.42 6.76 3.33
N SER A 141 -5.58 5.75 3.16
CA SER A 141 -6.02 4.35 3.05
C SER A 141 -6.78 3.92 4.30
N ARG A 142 -6.27 4.25 5.48
CA ARG A 142 -6.94 3.98 6.75
C ARG A 142 -8.26 4.74 6.88
N LEU A 143 -8.30 6.02 6.45
CA LEU A 143 -9.51 6.82 6.43
C LEU A 143 -10.59 6.21 5.51
N TYR A 144 -10.22 5.79 4.29
CA TYR A 144 -11.15 5.15 3.37
C TYR A 144 -11.70 3.83 3.89
N LEU A 145 -10.88 3.02 4.56
CA LEU A 145 -11.34 1.77 5.17
C LEU A 145 -12.33 2.02 6.30
N ASN A 146 -12.10 3.03 7.13
CA ASN A 146 -13.03 3.39 8.22
C ASN A 146 -14.43 3.78 7.73
N TYR A 147 -14.59 4.17 6.46
CA TYR A 147 -15.90 4.38 5.83
C TYR A 147 -16.70 3.07 5.65
N PHE A 148 -16.05 1.91 5.74
CA PHE A 148 -16.70 0.60 5.61
C PHE A 148 -17.02 -0.05 6.96
N GLY A 149 -17.35 0.72 7.96
CA GLY A 149 -17.64 0.23 9.31
C GLY A 149 -16.38 -0.24 10.05
N ASP A 150 -16.41 -1.47 10.60
CA ASP A 150 -15.29 -2.04 11.36
C ASP A 150 -14.13 -2.55 10.48
N SER A 151 -13.89 -1.92 9.35
CA SER A 151 -12.75 -2.23 8.48
C SER A 151 -11.50 -1.51 8.98
N ASP A 152 -10.32 -2.14 8.86
CA ASP A 152 -9.08 -1.61 9.43
C ASP A 152 -7.86 -1.93 8.55
N LEU A 153 -6.77 -1.22 8.82
CA LEU A 153 -5.46 -1.37 8.18
C LEU A 153 -4.39 -1.56 9.25
N ASP A 154 -3.78 -2.73 9.27
CA ASP A 154 -2.66 -3.05 10.13
C ASP A 154 -1.40 -3.33 9.32
N ILE A 155 -0.24 -2.98 9.86
CA ILE A 155 1.07 -3.27 9.28
C ILE A 155 1.95 -3.90 10.34
N GLU A 156 2.39 -5.13 10.05
CA GLU A 156 3.37 -5.86 10.83
C GLU A 156 4.72 -5.77 10.12
N SER A 157 5.70 -5.17 10.77
CA SER A 157 7.03 -5.00 10.21
C SER A 157 8.03 -5.95 10.85
N LEU A 158 8.73 -6.70 10.03
CA LEU A 158 9.90 -7.47 10.41
C LEU A 158 11.14 -6.73 9.89
N TYR A 159 11.66 -5.81 10.71
CA TYR A 159 12.78 -4.95 10.33
C TYR A 159 14.01 -5.74 9.90
N GLY A 160 14.58 -5.37 8.77
CA GLY A 160 15.64 -6.09 8.08
C GLY A 160 15.16 -7.16 7.08
N TYR A 161 13.84 -7.48 7.08
CA TYR A 161 13.26 -8.48 6.20
C TYR A 161 12.16 -7.92 5.29
N GLY A 162 11.02 -7.49 5.84
CA GLY A 162 9.89 -7.00 5.05
C GLY A 162 8.67 -6.64 5.89
N CYS A 163 7.53 -6.43 5.22
CA CYS A 163 6.26 -6.13 5.87
C CYS A 163 5.17 -7.13 5.49
N ASP A 164 4.27 -7.36 6.43
CA ASP A 164 2.94 -7.93 6.20
C ASP A 164 1.90 -6.82 6.46
N THR A 165 1.21 -6.39 5.42
CA THR A 165 0.13 -5.39 5.49
C THR A 165 -1.21 -6.09 5.42
N PHE A 166 -2.10 -5.82 6.39
CA PHE A 166 -3.42 -6.45 6.50
C PHE A 166 -4.53 -5.43 6.30
N VAL A 167 -5.30 -5.62 5.23
CA VAL A 167 -6.56 -4.91 4.99
C VAL A 167 -7.70 -5.80 5.47
N LYS A 168 -8.38 -5.40 6.55
CA LYS A 168 -9.50 -6.11 7.14
C LYS A 168 -10.80 -5.45 6.70
N LEU A 169 -11.60 -6.12 5.89
CA LEU A 169 -12.87 -5.64 5.37
C LEU A 169 -14.00 -6.30 6.14
N SER A 170 -14.75 -5.52 6.92
CA SER A 170 -15.96 -6.01 7.58
C SER A 170 -17.01 -6.45 6.55
N ARG A 171 -17.58 -7.63 6.75
CA ARG A 171 -18.81 -7.99 6.02
C ARG A 171 -19.96 -7.27 6.67
N LEU A 172 -20.60 -6.36 5.95
CA LEU A 172 -21.90 -5.82 6.34
C LEU A 172 -22.88 -7.00 6.35
N ILE A 173 -23.05 -7.62 7.52
CA ILE A 173 -24.17 -8.55 7.76
C ILE A 173 -25.40 -7.67 7.66
N GLY A 174 -26.14 -7.79 6.58
CA GLY A 174 -27.38 -7.05 6.39
C GLY A 174 -28.27 -7.30 7.59
N THR A 175 -28.50 -6.27 8.40
CA THR A 175 -29.61 -6.23 9.32
C THR A 175 -30.89 -6.17 8.49
N SER A 176 -31.28 -7.32 7.94
CA SER A 176 -32.62 -7.55 7.44
C SER A 176 -33.55 -7.60 8.65
N ASN A 177 -34.02 -6.46 9.11
CA ASN A 177 -35.27 -6.31 9.86
C ASN A 177 -35.45 -4.85 10.28
N VAL A 178 -35.66 -3.94 9.31
CA VAL A 178 -36.49 -2.78 9.56
C VAL A 178 -37.89 -3.22 9.23
N GLN A 179 -38.64 -3.70 10.21
CA GLN A 179 -40.09 -3.69 10.16
C GLN A 179 -40.52 -2.24 10.40
N ILE A 180 -41.13 -1.65 9.34
CA ILE A 180 -41.89 -0.40 9.41
C ILE A 180 -43.29 -0.73 9.92
#